data_2b98549a5c6b7a7eac94182973515c9b
#
_entry.id   2b98549a5c6b7a7eac94182973515c9b
#
_cell.length_a   1.000
_cell.length_b   1.000
_cell.length_c   1.000
_cell.angle_alpha   90.00
_cell.angle_beta   90.00
_cell.angle_gamma   90.00
#
_symmetry.space_group_name_H-M   'P 1'
#
loop_
_entity.id
_entity.type
_entity.pdbx_description
1 polymer ?
#
loop_
_entity_poly.entity_id
_entity_poly.type
_entity_poly.pdbx_seq_one_letter_code
_entity_poly.pdbx_strand_id
1 'polypeptide(L)'
;MSVPFWDFVYLYPNHKLYALKIQEVYAKIKLNHYREIYKMFELQWIFLIFGAIFGAVLGSFACCQAWRIRLHSEGKKLGNRSICLHCGHRLGRLELIPIFSWLFLGGKCKKCKAKIGLIEFFSEIMMAIIFASFAFRTGSLIQQIQQHTGPLNSAPLVIFETIKLLLLFAVFTIMWILLVYDKKWLQLPVNLLHLLIILSGIYFLFNLYTKYGLNLLIETRGNEVLLVKNSLHLQDIWQYSLRDFLHFLGAMLVLPGIYFVLYKFSRETLVGGGDFILLISVALLLGRWELGVIELGLSNLLAAIFNYRMLKNPKNRQPFGFAPYIILACMITLFFQTEILRLVFLVY
;
A
#
# COMPACT_ATOMS: atom_id res chain seq x y z
N MET A 1 51.18 11.41 -21.65
CA MET A 1 51.18 12.63 -22.45
C MET A 1 49.78 12.83 -22.98
N SER A 2 49.04 13.68 -22.37
CA SER A 2 47.67 14.05 -22.75
C SER A 2 47.72 15.16 -23.77
N VAL A 3 47.40 14.87 -25.03
CA VAL A 3 47.24 15.90 -26.07
C VAL A 3 45.98 16.68 -25.75
N PRO A 4 46.04 18.02 -25.67
CA PRO A 4 44.83 18.82 -25.38
C PRO A 4 43.86 18.74 -26.56
N PHE A 5 42.60 18.54 -26.27
CA PHE A 5 41.49 18.42 -27.20
C PHE A 5 41.37 19.57 -28.22
N TRP A 6 42.02 20.71 -27.97
CA TRP A 6 41.98 21.89 -28.82
C TRP A 6 42.94 21.86 -30.02
N ASP A 7 43.97 21.03 -30.02
CA ASP A 7 44.94 20.95 -31.13
C ASP A 7 44.42 20.13 -32.34
N PHE A 8 43.32 19.37 -32.16
CA PHE A 8 42.67 18.62 -33.25
C PHE A 8 41.74 19.46 -34.15
N VAL A 9 41.44 20.70 -33.73
CA VAL A 9 40.41 21.55 -34.38
C VAL A 9 40.96 22.29 -35.61
N TYR A 10 42.29 22.39 -35.79
CA TYR A 10 42.88 23.24 -36.83
C TYR A 10 43.28 22.51 -38.13
N LEU A 11 43.13 21.22 -38.24
CA LEU A 11 43.66 20.43 -39.38
C LEU A 11 42.70 20.15 -40.53
N TYR A 12 41.39 20.51 -40.43
CA TYR A 12 40.45 20.25 -41.54
C TYR A 12 39.43 21.37 -41.71
N PRO A 13 39.19 21.90 -42.93
CA PRO A 13 38.30 23.06 -43.17
C PRO A 13 36.81 22.80 -42.97
N ASN A 14 36.38 21.54 -42.69
CA ASN A 14 34.99 21.18 -42.44
C ASN A 14 34.60 21.06 -40.95
N HIS A 15 35.49 21.40 -40.02
CA HIS A 15 35.27 21.22 -38.58
C HIS A 15 34.14 22.05 -37.99
N LYS A 16 33.87 23.25 -38.51
CA LYS A 16 32.76 24.08 -38.07
C LYS A 16 31.40 23.38 -38.29
N LEU A 17 31.28 22.67 -39.41
CA LEU A 17 30.03 21.93 -39.74
C LEU A 17 29.85 20.69 -38.86
N TYR A 18 30.93 19.98 -38.51
CA TYR A 18 30.91 18.85 -37.58
C TYR A 18 30.64 19.28 -36.13
N ALA A 19 31.25 20.38 -35.70
CA ALA A 19 31.00 20.93 -34.37
C ALA A 19 29.56 21.40 -34.19
N LEU A 20 28.97 22.04 -35.23
CA LEU A 20 27.53 22.40 -35.22
C LEU A 20 26.61 21.20 -35.22
N LYS A 21 26.93 20.15 -35.99
CA LYS A 21 26.16 18.89 -35.95
C LYS A 21 26.23 18.17 -34.61
N ILE A 22 27.42 18.14 -33.97
CA ILE A 22 27.60 17.55 -32.63
C ILE A 22 26.81 18.36 -31.59
N GLN A 23 26.85 19.69 -31.65
CA GLN A 23 26.04 20.55 -30.78
C GLN A 23 24.54 20.33 -30.97
N GLU A 24 24.09 20.19 -32.22
CA GLU A 24 22.70 19.93 -32.53
C GLU A 24 22.25 18.54 -32.03
N VAL A 25 23.07 17.52 -32.19
CA VAL A 25 22.83 16.17 -31.64
C VAL A 25 22.82 16.19 -30.10
N TYR A 26 23.75 16.90 -29.49
CA TYR A 26 23.82 17.06 -28.04
C TYR A 26 22.61 17.83 -27.49
N ALA A 27 22.16 18.86 -28.18
CA ALA A 27 20.95 19.63 -27.84
C ALA A 27 19.69 18.76 -27.98
N LYS A 28 19.58 17.95 -29.04
CA LYS A 28 18.48 16.99 -29.24
C LYS A 28 18.45 15.89 -28.16
N ILE A 29 19.61 15.33 -27.81
CA ILE A 29 19.73 14.34 -26.73
C ILE A 29 19.33 14.98 -25.38
N LYS A 30 19.82 16.17 -25.10
CA LYS A 30 19.49 16.91 -23.88
C LYS A 30 18.00 17.28 -23.82
N LEU A 31 17.41 17.73 -24.93
CA LEU A 31 16.00 18.07 -25.03
C LEU A 31 15.10 16.82 -24.88
N ASN A 32 15.49 15.69 -25.49
CA ASN A 32 14.80 14.41 -25.29
C ASN A 32 14.91 13.94 -23.86
N HIS A 33 16.08 14.05 -23.24
CA HIS A 33 16.26 13.70 -21.82
C HIS A 33 15.40 14.56 -20.90
N TYR A 34 15.33 15.89 -21.12
CA TYR A 34 14.42 16.77 -20.38
C TYR A 34 12.95 16.43 -20.63
N ARG A 35 12.57 16.08 -21.87
CA ARG A 35 11.20 15.70 -22.22
C ARG A 35 10.79 14.39 -21.55
N GLU A 36 11.68 13.43 -21.47
CA GLU A 36 11.45 12.17 -20.73
C GLU A 36 11.35 12.42 -19.21
N ILE A 37 12.22 13.26 -18.63
CA ILE A 37 12.12 13.67 -17.22
C ILE A 37 10.79 14.39 -16.95
N TYR A 38 10.31 15.26 -17.84
CA TYR A 38 9.05 15.97 -17.69
C TYR A 38 7.84 15.03 -17.75
N LYS A 39 7.81 14.09 -18.71
CA LYS A 39 6.79 13.04 -18.78
C LYS A 39 6.80 12.15 -17.54
N MET A 40 7.95 11.91 -17.00
CA MET A 40 8.18 11.15 -15.79
C MET A 40 7.52 11.80 -14.57
N PHE A 41 7.71 13.08 -14.43
CA PHE A 41 7.15 13.85 -13.32
C PHE A 41 5.60 13.89 -13.37
N GLU A 42 5.01 13.91 -14.56
CA GLU A 42 3.57 13.95 -14.75
C GLU A 42 2.86 12.66 -14.30
N LEU A 43 3.39 11.48 -14.63
CA LEU A 43 2.72 10.21 -14.33
C LEU A 43 2.59 9.96 -12.82
N GLN A 44 3.63 10.23 -12.04
CA GLN A 44 3.62 10.05 -10.58
C GLN A 44 2.57 10.93 -9.90
N TRP A 45 2.42 12.19 -10.37
CA TRP A 45 1.44 13.11 -9.83
C TRP A 45 0.01 12.73 -10.20
N ILE A 46 -0.21 12.19 -11.41
CA ILE A 46 -1.51 11.65 -11.82
C ILE A 46 -1.90 10.49 -10.89
N PHE A 47 -0.99 9.55 -10.63
CA PHE A 47 -1.21 8.45 -9.71
C PHE A 47 -1.49 8.94 -8.28
N LEU A 48 -0.73 9.93 -7.80
CA LEU A 48 -0.93 10.52 -6.47
C LEU A 48 -2.32 11.15 -6.33
N ILE A 49 -2.73 11.99 -7.29
CA ILE A 49 -4.04 12.65 -7.27
C ILE A 49 -5.17 11.63 -7.35
N PHE A 50 -5.05 10.65 -8.25
CA PHE A 50 -6.02 9.55 -8.36
C PHE A 50 -6.11 8.78 -7.03
N GLY A 51 -4.97 8.39 -6.45
CA GLY A 51 -4.91 7.71 -5.17
C GLY A 51 -5.57 8.51 -4.05
N ALA A 52 -5.29 9.82 -3.97
CA ALA A 52 -5.87 10.70 -2.95
C ALA A 52 -7.41 10.76 -3.06
N ILE A 53 -7.93 11.01 -4.25
CA ILE A 53 -9.39 11.10 -4.48
C ILE A 53 -10.06 9.75 -4.20
N PHE A 54 -9.49 8.66 -4.74
CA PHE A 54 -10.03 7.32 -4.58
C PHE A 54 -9.98 6.87 -3.11
N GLY A 55 -8.88 7.18 -2.40
CA GLY A 55 -8.74 6.90 -0.99
C GLY A 55 -9.75 7.65 -0.13
N ALA A 56 -9.98 8.93 -0.37
CA ALA A 56 -11.00 9.71 0.34
C ALA A 56 -12.41 9.11 0.16
N VAL A 57 -12.78 8.73 -1.07
CA VAL A 57 -14.07 8.09 -1.38
C VAL A 57 -14.20 6.75 -0.67
N LEU A 58 -13.15 5.90 -0.71
CA LEU A 58 -13.17 4.60 -0.04
C LEU A 58 -13.11 4.71 1.48
N GLY A 59 -12.50 5.75 2.03
CA GLY A 59 -12.54 6.06 3.46
C GLY A 59 -13.96 6.35 3.96
N SER A 60 -14.68 7.20 3.23
CA SER A 60 -16.10 7.48 3.48
C SER A 60 -16.97 6.23 3.33
N PHE A 61 -16.74 5.46 2.27
CA PHE A 61 -17.41 4.17 2.02
C PHE A 61 -17.16 3.17 3.14
N ALA A 62 -15.94 3.04 3.62
CA ALA A 62 -15.57 2.07 4.66
C ALA A 62 -16.32 2.35 5.98
N CYS A 63 -16.42 3.61 6.40
CA CYS A 63 -17.21 3.99 7.56
C CYS A 63 -18.69 3.65 7.39
N CYS A 64 -19.26 3.94 6.23
CA CYS A 64 -20.65 3.61 5.92
C CYS A 64 -20.89 2.10 5.95
N GLN A 65 -19.99 1.28 5.40
CA GLN A 65 -20.08 -0.17 5.39
C GLN A 65 -19.96 -0.78 6.80
N ALA A 66 -19.06 -0.26 7.64
CA ALA A 66 -18.97 -0.72 9.03
C ALA A 66 -20.32 -0.58 9.75
N TRP A 67 -21.01 0.56 9.60
CA TRP A 67 -22.36 0.76 10.14
C TRP A 67 -23.41 -0.17 9.52
N ARG A 68 -23.38 -0.39 8.20
CA ARG A 68 -24.33 -1.29 7.52
C ARG A 68 -24.18 -2.72 8.00
N ILE A 69 -22.95 -3.21 8.15
CA ILE A 69 -22.68 -4.56 8.65
C ILE A 69 -23.22 -4.70 10.07
N ARG A 70 -23.01 -3.72 10.93
CA ARG A 70 -23.53 -3.73 12.31
C ARG A 70 -25.05 -3.77 12.34
N LEU A 71 -25.71 -2.88 11.60
CA LEU A 71 -27.17 -2.83 11.58
C LEU A 71 -27.78 -4.08 10.96
N HIS A 72 -27.14 -4.67 9.96
CA HIS A 72 -27.55 -5.94 9.39
C HIS A 72 -27.46 -7.09 10.42
N SER A 73 -26.39 -7.12 11.23
CA SER A 73 -26.26 -8.11 12.31
C SER A 73 -27.30 -7.94 13.41
N GLU A 74 -27.87 -6.74 13.58
CA GLU A 74 -28.98 -6.42 14.47
C GLU A 74 -30.37 -6.65 13.83
N GLY A 75 -30.43 -7.24 12.63
CA GLY A 75 -31.69 -7.49 11.90
C GLY A 75 -32.34 -6.25 11.27
N LYS A 76 -31.64 -5.09 11.30
CA LYS A 76 -32.16 -3.85 10.71
C LYS A 76 -31.72 -3.73 9.25
N LYS A 77 -32.67 -3.60 8.33
CA LYS A 77 -32.38 -3.36 6.91
C LYS A 77 -32.22 -1.86 6.66
N LEU A 78 -31.00 -1.43 6.32
CA LEU A 78 -30.76 -0.10 5.76
C LEU A 78 -30.98 -0.14 4.25
N GLY A 79 -31.60 0.93 3.71
CA GLY A 79 -31.68 1.13 2.27
C GLY A 79 -30.29 1.38 1.64
N ASN A 80 -30.24 1.33 0.30
CA ASN A 80 -28.97 1.48 -0.45
C ASN A 80 -28.36 2.89 -0.39
N ARG A 81 -29.04 3.88 0.19
CA ARG A 81 -28.56 5.27 0.27
C ARG A 81 -28.02 5.60 1.66
N SER A 82 -27.03 6.50 1.70
CA SER A 82 -26.50 7.05 2.95
C SER A 82 -27.54 7.94 3.61
N ILE A 83 -27.74 7.74 4.91
CA ILE A 83 -28.72 8.48 5.72
C ILE A 83 -28.06 9.02 6.99
N CYS A 84 -28.58 10.10 7.52
CA CYS A 84 -28.25 10.54 8.86
C CYS A 84 -28.82 9.57 9.88
N LEU A 85 -27.99 9.01 10.75
CA LEU A 85 -28.41 8.03 11.77
C LEU A 85 -29.33 8.64 12.84
N HIS A 86 -29.35 9.96 12.98
CA HIS A 86 -30.16 10.68 13.95
C HIS A 86 -31.58 11.01 13.47
N CYS A 87 -31.72 11.51 12.24
CA CYS A 87 -33.01 12.00 11.74
C CYS A 87 -33.51 11.29 10.47
N GLY A 88 -32.78 10.26 9.97
CA GLY A 88 -33.16 9.55 8.76
C GLY A 88 -33.06 10.35 7.46
N HIS A 89 -32.56 11.61 7.51
CA HIS A 89 -32.37 12.43 6.32
C HIS A 89 -31.44 11.73 5.32
N ARG A 90 -31.88 11.61 4.06
CA ARG A 90 -31.06 11.07 2.96
C ARG A 90 -30.03 12.10 2.56
N LEU A 91 -28.74 11.69 2.55
CA LEU A 91 -27.64 12.58 2.18
C LEU A 91 -27.68 12.88 0.67
N GLY A 92 -27.58 14.16 0.32
CA GLY A 92 -27.49 14.64 -1.05
C GLY A 92 -26.09 14.45 -1.63
N ARG A 93 -25.94 14.66 -2.97
CA ARG A 93 -24.64 14.48 -3.67
C ARG A 93 -23.53 15.33 -3.05
N LEU A 94 -23.80 16.59 -2.72
CA LEU A 94 -22.82 17.52 -2.12
C LEU A 94 -22.45 17.13 -0.68
N GLU A 95 -23.37 16.48 0.05
CA GLU A 95 -23.14 16.00 1.41
C GLU A 95 -22.30 14.72 1.44
N LEU A 96 -22.06 14.09 0.28
CA LEU A 96 -21.28 12.89 0.10
C LEU A 96 -19.87 13.16 -0.45
N ILE A 97 -19.50 14.43 -0.72
CA ILE A 97 -18.14 14.77 -1.13
C ILE A 97 -17.22 14.62 0.06
N PRO A 98 -16.27 13.65 0.05
CA PRO A 98 -15.41 13.39 1.20
C PRO A 98 -14.61 14.62 1.60
N ILE A 99 -14.32 14.76 2.89
CA ILE A 99 -13.57 15.86 3.51
C ILE A 99 -14.30 17.19 3.39
N PHE A 100 -14.64 17.62 2.18
CA PHE A 100 -15.25 18.93 1.92
C PHE A 100 -16.64 19.06 2.54
N SER A 101 -17.49 18.03 2.43
CA SER A 101 -18.84 18.08 3.02
C SER A 101 -18.79 18.28 4.53
N TRP A 102 -17.86 17.59 5.20
CA TRP A 102 -17.67 17.72 6.64
C TRP A 102 -17.18 19.12 7.04
N LEU A 103 -16.22 19.69 6.29
CA LEU A 103 -15.70 21.04 6.51
C LEU A 103 -16.79 22.10 6.30
N PHE A 104 -17.52 22.06 5.16
CA PHE A 104 -18.56 23.03 4.86
C PHE A 104 -19.77 22.97 5.79
N LEU A 105 -20.09 21.78 6.31
CA LEU A 105 -21.19 21.61 7.26
C LEU A 105 -20.77 21.77 8.73
N GLY A 106 -19.47 22.03 8.99
CA GLY A 106 -18.91 22.15 10.33
C GLY A 106 -19.08 20.88 11.16
N GLY A 107 -18.97 19.71 10.53
CA GLY A 107 -19.11 18.41 11.18
C GLY A 107 -20.53 18.13 11.70
N LYS A 108 -21.58 18.71 11.08
CA LYS A 108 -22.97 18.57 11.53
C LYS A 108 -23.90 18.19 10.40
N CYS A 109 -24.95 17.45 10.70
CA CYS A 109 -26.02 17.16 9.72
C CYS A 109 -26.68 18.44 9.25
N LYS A 110 -26.91 18.57 7.95
CA LYS A 110 -27.57 19.74 7.33
C LYS A 110 -28.98 19.97 7.90
N LYS A 111 -29.74 18.89 8.17
CA LYS A 111 -31.14 18.96 8.60
C LYS A 111 -31.30 19.08 10.12
N CYS A 112 -30.74 18.14 10.91
CA CYS A 112 -30.96 18.09 12.34
C CYS A 112 -29.84 18.68 13.19
N LYS A 113 -28.73 19.15 12.55
CA LYS A 113 -27.55 19.72 13.22
C LYS A 113 -26.83 18.75 14.19
N ALA A 114 -27.22 17.49 14.25
CA ALA A 114 -26.51 16.48 15.03
C ALA A 114 -25.05 16.37 14.55
N LYS A 115 -24.12 16.19 15.50
CA LYS A 115 -22.67 16.07 15.21
C LYS A 115 -22.38 14.80 14.43
N ILE A 116 -21.63 14.94 13.34
CA ILE A 116 -21.03 13.82 12.59
C ILE A 116 -19.71 13.48 13.30
N GLY A 117 -19.45 12.18 13.48
CA GLY A 117 -18.27 11.73 14.21
C GLY A 117 -16.95 12.17 13.55
N LEU A 118 -15.92 12.36 14.37
CA LEU A 118 -14.56 12.65 13.87
C LEU A 118 -13.94 11.45 13.16
N ILE A 119 -14.38 10.24 13.48
CA ILE A 119 -13.85 8.99 12.88
C ILE A 119 -14.09 8.98 11.37
N GLU A 120 -15.26 9.44 10.92
CA GLU A 120 -15.64 9.54 9.53
C GLU A 120 -14.69 10.48 8.78
N PHE A 121 -14.46 11.67 9.31
CA PHE A 121 -13.56 12.68 8.73
C PHE A 121 -12.10 12.21 8.68
N PHE A 122 -11.60 11.67 9.80
CA PHE A 122 -10.23 11.14 9.85
C PHE A 122 -10.03 9.94 8.93
N SER A 123 -11.04 9.10 8.76
CA SER A 123 -10.99 7.97 7.83
C SER A 123 -10.81 8.43 6.39
N GLU A 124 -11.50 9.47 5.98
CA GLU A 124 -11.39 10.04 4.63
C GLU A 124 -9.99 10.61 4.38
N ILE A 125 -9.43 11.34 5.35
CA ILE A 125 -8.08 11.93 5.23
C ILE A 125 -7.01 10.83 5.25
N MET A 126 -7.06 9.90 6.20
CA MET A 126 -6.03 8.87 6.34
C MET A 126 -6.00 7.94 5.13
N MET A 127 -7.17 7.51 4.64
CA MET A 127 -7.24 6.69 3.44
C MET A 127 -6.78 7.45 2.19
N ALA A 128 -7.07 8.75 2.10
CA ALA A 128 -6.54 9.59 1.02
C ALA A 128 -5.00 9.62 1.03
N ILE A 129 -4.40 9.83 2.20
CA ILE A 129 -2.93 9.86 2.35
C ILE A 129 -2.31 8.50 2.04
N ILE A 130 -2.85 7.42 2.58
CA ILE A 130 -2.34 6.06 2.37
C ILE A 130 -2.40 5.70 0.89
N PHE A 131 -3.56 5.89 0.24
CA PHE A 131 -3.73 5.53 -1.16
C PHE A 131 -2.90 6.39 -2.09
N ALA A 132 -2.80 7.70 -1.83
CA ALA A 132 -1.91 8.61 -2.57
C ALA A 132 -0.45 8.15 -2.48
N SER A 133 0.01 7.76 -1.30
CA SER A 133 1.39 7.32 -1.07
C SER A 133 1.72 6.04 -1.83
N PHE A 134 0.84 5.03 -1.78
CA PHE A 134 1.03 3.77 -2.52
C PHE A 134 0.88 3.97 -4.03
N ALA A 135 -0.07 4.79 -4.47
CA ALA A 135 -0.22 5.13 -5.89
C ALA A 135 1.00 5.85 -6.45
N PHE A 136 1.53 6.86 -5.73
CA PHE A 136 2.75 7.55 -6.10
C PHE A 136 3.94 6.59 -6.26
N ARG A 137 4.11 5.67 -5.31
CA ARG A 137 5.18 4.66 -5.35
C ARG A 137 5.03 3.70 -6.53
N THR A 138 3.80 3.26 -6.82
CA THR A 138 3.52 2.42 -8.00
C THR A 138 3.76 3.18 -9.31
N GLY A 139 3.36 4.45 -9.40
CA GLY A 139 3.65 5.31 -10.55
C GLY A 139 5.15 5.46 -10.78
N SER A 140 5.94 5.62 -9.71
CA SER A 140 7.41 5.66 -9.77
C SER A 140 8.01 4.33 -10.27
N LEU A 141 7.49 3.19 -9.79
CA LEU A 141 7.93 1.86 -10.23
C LEU A 141 7.60 1.61 -11.71
N ILE A 142 6.38 1.89 -12.14
CA ILE A 142 5.94 1.75 -13.53
C ILE A 142 6.85 2.54 -14.46
N GLN A 143 7.22 3.73 -14.05
CA GLN A 143 8.10 4.61 -14.77
C GLN A 143 9.51 4.02 -14.93
N GLN A 144 10.08 3.47 -13.86
CA GLN A 144 11.38 2.77 -13.92
C GLN A 144 11.31 1.56 -14.87
N ILE A 145 10.23 0.78 -14.81
CA ILE A 145 10.01 -0.36 -15.73
C ILE A 145 10.02 0.11 -17.19
N GLN A 146 9.27 1.18 -17.51
CA GLN A 146 9.19 1.70 -18.88
C GLN A 146 10.53 2.23 -19.41
N GLN A 147 11.36 2.79 -18.54
CA GLN A 147 12.71 3.26 -18.91
C GLN A 147 13.65 2.12 -19.30
N HIS A 148 13.59 0.99 -18.58
CA HIS A 148 14.50 -0.12 -18.79
C HIS A 148 14.06 -1.05 -19.92
N THR A 149 12.75 -1.20 -20.15
CA THR A 149 12.21 -2.19 -21.12
C THR A 149 11.60 -1.56 -22.37
N GLY A 150 11.43 -0.23 -22.39
CA GLY A 150 10.70 0.49 -23.43
C GLY A 150 9.16 0.34 -23.30
N PRO A 151 8.39 1.26 -23.92
CA PRO A 151 6.94 1.36 -23.68
C PRO A 151 6.13 0.14 -24.18
N LEU A 152 6.51 -0.46 -25.30
CA LEU A 152 5.79 -1.63 -25.87
C LEU A 152 6.06 -2.91 -25.07
N ASN A 153 7.29 -3.10 -24.61
CA ASN A 153 7.68 -4.30 -23.88
C ASN A 153 7.26 -4.27 -22.40
N SER A 154 7.03 -3.08 -21.85
CA SER A 154 6.60 -2.87 -20.47
C SER A 154 5.10 -3.06 -20.26
N ALA A 155 4.27 -3.05 -21.31
CA ALA A 155 2.82 -3.05 -21.20
C ALA A 155 2.25 -4.16 -20.28
N PRO A 156 2.66 -5.44 -20.38
CA PRO A 156 2.14 -6.46 -19.48
C PRO A 156 2.47 -6.18 -18.01
N LEU A 157 3.71 -5.75 -17.73
CA LEU A 157 4.16 -5.45 -16.37
C LEU A 157 3.43 -4.26 -15.78
N VAL A 158 3.20 -3.21 -16.56
CA VAL A 158 2.41 -2.04 -16.15
C VAL A 158 0.99 -2.45 -15.78
N ILE A 159 0.36 -3.32 -16.58
CA ILE A 159 -0.98 -3.85 -16.30
C ILE A 159 -0.97 -4.64 -14.97
N PHE A 160 0.00 -5.53 -14.78
CA PHE A 160 0.10 -6.33 -13.55
C PHE A 160 0.33 -5.45 -12.30
N GLU A 161 1.23 -4.45 -12.36
CA GLU A 161 1.48 -3.54 -11.24
C GLU A 161 0.24 -2.68 -10.93
N THR A 162 -0.50 -2.28 -11.96
CA THR A 162 -1.76 -1.53 -11.78
C THR A 162 -2.84 -2.40 -11.14
N ILE A 163 -3.02 -3.64 -11.58
CA ILE A 163 -3.95 -4.59 -10.97
C ILE A 163 -3.56 -4.87 -9.52
N LYS A 164 -2.28 -5.06 -9.24
CA LYS A 164 -1.75 -5.25 -7.88
C LYS A 164 -2.05 -4.07 -6.97
N LEU A 165 -1.91 -2.84 -7.47
CA LEU A 165 -2.30 -1.64 -6.73
C LEU A 165 -3.80 -1.60 -6.42
N LEU A 166 -4.66 -1.89 -7.38
CA LEU A 166 -6.11 -1.91 -7.18
C LEU A 166 -6.53 -3.00 -6.19
N LEU A 167 -5.89 -4.16 -6.25
CA LEU A 167 -6.10 -5.24 -5.29
C LEU A 167 -5.67 -4.83 -3.87
N LEU A 168 -4.52 -4.15 -3.73
CA LEU A 168 -4.06 -3.61 -2.46
C LEU A 168 -5.04 -2.57 -1.90
N PHE A 169 -5.63 -1.73 -2.75
CA PHE A 169 -6.66 -0.77 -2.36
C PHE A 169 -7.92 -1.46 -1.84
N ALA A 170 -8.34 -2.56 -2.47
CA ALA A 170 -9.44 -3.37 -1.98
C ALA A 170 -9.13 -3.98 -0.60
N VAL A 171 -7.94 -4.54 -0.43
CA VAL A 171 -7.44 -5.08 0.85
C VAL A 171 -7.45 -4.00 1.94
N PHE A 172 -6.89 -2.83 1.68
CA PHE A 172 -6.85 -1.71 2.63
C PHE A 172 -8.25 -1.19 2.97
N THR A 173 -9.16 -1.19 2.01
CA THR A 173 -10.55 -0.80 2.26
C THR A 173 -11.22 -1.76 3.25
N ILE A 174 -11.06 -3.07 3.08
CA ILE A 174 -11.58 -4.07 4.03
C ILE A 174 -10.91 -3.94 5.39
N MET A 175 -9.59 -3.79 5.43
CA MET A 175 -8.86 -3.53 6.68
C MET A 175 -9.40 -2.29 7.39
N TRP A 176 -9.68 -1.21 6.64
CA TRP A 176 -10.25 0.01 7.24
C TRP A 176 -11.67 -0.19 7.78
N ILE A 177 -12.51 -0.98 7.09
CA ILE A 177 -13.82 -1.37 7.61
C ILE A 177 -13.67 -2.12 8.94
N LEU A 178 -12.75 -3.08 9.02
CA LEU A 178 -12.46 -3.84 10.24
C LEU A 178 -11.93 -2.93 11.36
N LEU A 179 -11.04 -1.97 11.03
CA LEU A 179 -10.51 -0.98 11.96
C LEU A 179 -11.64 -0.14 12.59
N VAL A 180 -12.52 0.42 11.76
CA VAL A 180 -13.66 1.22 12.22
C VAL A 180 -14.62 0.38 13.04
N TYR A 181 -14.87 -0.87 12.60
CA TYR A 181 -15.78 -1.79 13.28
C TYR A 181 -15.25 -2.18 14.66
N ASP A 182 -13.98 -2.59 14.75
CA ASP A 182 -13.35 -2.95 16.02
C ASP A 182 -13.27 -1.76 16.98
N LYS A 183 -12.93 -0.56 16.47
CA LYS A 183 -12.88 0.66 17.29
C LYS A 183 -14.22 1.03 17.92
N LYS A 184 -15.34 0.71 17.25
CA LYS A 184 -16.69 1.07 17.72
C LYS A 184 -17.34 -0.04 18.55
N TRP A 185 -17.12 -1.31 18.21
CA TRP A 185 -17.87 -2.44 18.79
C TRP A 185 -17.02 -3.54 19.40
N LEU A 186 -15.68 -3.43 19.35
CA LEU A 186 -14.73 -4.40 19.89
C LEU A 186 -14.97 -5.83 19.36
N GLN A 187 -15.31 -5.94 18.09
CA GLN A 187 -15.64 -7.19 17.39
C GLN A 187 -15.08 -7.15 15.98
N LEU A 188 -14.75 -8.31 15.43
CA LEU A 188 -14.32 -8.46 14.04
C LEU A 188 -15.28 -9.38 13.29
N PRO A 189 -15.93 -8.92 12.21
CA PRO A 189 -16.84 -9.74 11.40
C PRO A 189 -16.06 -10.83 10.67
N VAL A 190 -16.34 -12.10 10.99
CA VAL A 190 -15.60 -13.27 10.48
C VAL A 190 -15.64 -13.36 8.95
N ASN A 191 -16.78 -13.05 8.34
CA ASN A 191 -16.94 -13.06 6.87
C ASN A 191 -15.98 -12.08 6.18
N LEU A 192 -15.73 -10.90 6.77
CA LEU A 192 -14.78 -9.94 6.23
C LEU A 192 -13.33 -10.39 6.42
N LEU A 193 -13.03 -11.07 7.52
CA LEU A 193 -11.71 -11.67 7.76
C LEU A 193 -11.39 -12.74 6.71
N HIS A 194 -12.33 -13.63 6.40
CA HIS A 194 -12.15 -14.63 5.34
C HIS A 194 -11.95 -13.98 3.96
N LEU A 195 -12.77 -12.98 3.63
CA LEU A 195 -12.60 -12.23 2.38
C LEU A 195 -11.22 -11.55 2.31
N LEU A 196 -10.77 -10.99 3.43
CA LEU A 196 -9.45 -10.35 3.54
C LEU A 196 -8.33 -11.35 3.31
N ILE A 197 -8.40 -12.57 3.87
CA ILE A 197 -7.41 -13.63 3.65
C ILE A 197 -7.34 -14.01 2.17
N ILE A 198 -8.50 -14.19 1.52
CA ILE A 198 -8.55 -14.54 0.08
C ILE A 198 -7.87 -13.45 -0.75
N LEU A 199 -8.24 -12.18 -0.56
CA LEU A 199 -7.66 -11.07 -1.33
C LEU A 199 -6.17 -10.87 -1.03
N SER A 200 -5.73 -11.02 0.22
CA SER A 200 -4.32 -10.98 0.60
C SER A 200 -3.53 -12.13 -0.03
N GLY A 201 -4.14 -13.33 -0.11
CA GLY A 201 -3.56 -14.48 -0.80
C GLY A 201 -3.40 -14.24 -2.30
N ILE A 202 -4.42 -13.68 -2.95
CA ILE A 202 -4.33 -13.28 -4.37
C ILE A 202 -3.23 -12.23 -4.56
N TYR A 203 -3.16 -11.22 -3.69
CA TYR A 203 -2.10 -10.20 -3.74
C TYR A 203 -0.71 -10.82 -3.58
N PHE A 204 -0.53 -11.77 -2.67
CA PHE A 204 0.71 -12.51 -2.49
C PHE A 204 1.13 -13.26 -3.76
N LEU A 205 0.19 -13.97 -4.41
CA LEU A 205 0.45 -14.67 -5.67
C LEU A 205 0.84 -13.70 -6.80
N PHE A 206 0.16 -12.57 -6.92
CA PHE A 206 0.53 -11.53 -7.88
C PHE A 206 1.94 -10.97 -7.60
N ASN A 207 2.30 -10.80 -6.33
CA ASN A 207 3.62 -10.32 -5.95
C ASN A 207 4.72 -11.34 -6.30
N LEU A 208 4.47 -12.62 -6.09
CA LEU A 208 5.36 -13.69 -6.52
C LEU A 208 5.49 -13.73 -8.06
N TYR A 209 4.38 -13.63 -8.77
CA TYR A 209 4.39 -13.62 -10.23
C TYR A 209 5.19 -12.45 -10.80
N THR A 210 5.00 -11.22 -10.29
CA THR A 210 5.78 -10.06 -10.76
C THR A 210 7.26 -10.20 -10.42
N LYS A 211 7.60 -10.78 -9.28
CA LYS A 211 8.99 -11.01 -8.88
C LYS A 211 9.71 -12.03 -9.76
N TYR A 212 9.07 -13.15 -10.04
CA TYR A 212 9.68 -14.25 -10.83
C TYR A 212 9.42 -14.13 -12.32
N GLY A 213 8.26 -13.65 -12.74
CA GLY A 213 7.90 -13.46 -14.14
C GLY A 213 8.72 -12.34 -14.79
N LEU A 214 9.13 -11.32 -14.03
CA LEU A 214 10.02 -10.27 -14.49
C LEU A 214 11.39 -10.83 -14.87
N ASN A 215 11.93 -11.71 -14.05
CA ASN A 215 13.22 -12.37 -14.31
C ASN A 215 13.13 -13.30 -15.53
N LEU A 216 12.04 -14.06 -15.68
CA LEU A 216 11.79 -14.92 -16.83
C LEU A 216 11.61 -14.13 -18.15
N LEU A 217 10.89 -13.01 -18.13
CA LEU A 217 10.69 -12.16 -19.32
C LEU A 217 11.97 -11.47 -19.78
N ILE A 218 12.86 -11.15 -18.86
CA ILE A 218 14.18 -10.61 -19.17
C ILE A 218 15.06 -11.69 -19.78
N GLU A 219 15.00 -12.94 -19.30
CA GLU A 219 15.81 -14.06 -19.75
C GLU A 219 15.38 -14.59 -21.14
N THR A 220 14.08 -14.64 -21.44
CA THR A 220 13.56 -15.15 -22.72
C THR A 220 13.72 -14.17 -23.90
N ARG A 221 14.00 -12.90 -23.66
CA ARG A 221 14.32 -11.92 -24.71
C ARG A 221 15.78 -11.55 -24.78
N GLY A 222 16.65 -12.42 -24.36
CA GLY A 222 18.08 -12.29 -24.13
C GLY A 222 18.99 -11.85 -25.28
N ASN A 223 18.49 -11.32 -26.40
CA ASN A 223 19.36 -10.79 -27.47
C ASN A 223 19.59 -9.27 -27.40
N GLU A 224 18.88 -8.52 -26.55
CA GLU A 224 19.07 -7.05 -26.45
C GLU A 224 19.17 -6.49 -25.04
N VAL A 225 19.01 -7.29 -24.00
CA VAL A 225 19.13 -6.81 -22.62
C VAL A 225 20.48 -7.18 -22.03
N LEU A 226 21.47 -6.43 -22.38
CA LEU A 226 22.84 -6.43 -21.82
C LEU A 226 22.89 -6.00 -20.34
N LEU A 227 21.79 -5.93 -19.62
CA LEU A 227 21.72 -5.37 -18.25
C LEU A 227 21.48 -6.42 -17.15
N VAL A 228 21.14 -7.66 -17.48
CA VAL A 228 21.13 -8.76 -16.51
C VAL A 228 22.03 -9.88 -16.99
N LYS A 229 23.32 -9.63 -16.89
CA LYS A 229 24.36 -10.65 -17.09
C LYS A 229 24.46 -11.53 -15.84
N ASN A 230 23.39 -12.22 -15.51
CA ASN A 230 23.42 -13.41 -14.70
C ASN A 230 22.39 -14.36 -15.32
N SER A 231 22.89 -15.29 -16.12
CA SER A 231 22.18 -16.52 -16.44
C SER A 231 21.76 -17.16 -15.11
N LEU A 232 20.53 -16.88 -14.66
CA LEU A 232 19.94 -17.59 -13.54
C LEU A 232 19.76 -19.03 -14.01
N HIS A 233 20.67 -19.90 -13.61
CA HIS A 233 20.50 -21.33 -13.78
C HIS A 233 19.23 -21.78 -13.06
N LEU A 234 18.56 -22.83 -13.54
CA LEU A 234 17.39 -23.43 -12.87
C LEU A 234 17.65 -23.69 -11.38
N GLN A 235 18.89 -23.99 -11.01
CA GLN A 235 19.31 -24.13 -9.61
C GLN A 235 19.17 -22.84 -8.80
N ASP A 236 19.49 -21.68 -9.38
CA ASP A 236 19.36 -20.39 -8.71
C ASP A 236 17.89 -20.03 -8.48
N ILE A 237 17.01 -20.33 -9.45
CA ILE A 237 15.55 -20.11 -9.32
C ILE A 237 14.99 -20.97 -8.18
N TRP A 238 15.40 -22.24 -8.06
CA TRP A 238 15.00 -23.12 -6.98
C TRP A 238 15.48 -22.60 -5.60
N GLN A 239 16.72 -22.15 -5.51
CA GLN A 239 17.29 -21.64 -4.29
C GLN A 239 16.62 -20.35 -3.82
N TYR A 240 16.34 -19.42 -4.75
CA TYR A 240 15.59 -18.19 -4.44
C TYR A 240 14.13 -18.49 -4.04
N SER A 241 13.47 -19.39 -4.74
CA SER A 241 12.11 -19.83 -4.45
C SER A 241 12.00 -20.49 -3.08
N LEU A 242 12.94 -21.37 -2.71
CA LEU A 242 12.99 -22.00 -1.38
C LEU A 242 13.22 -20.98 -0.29
N ARG A 243 14.13 -20.03 -0.50
CA ARG A 243 14.37 -18.94 0.47
C ARG A 243 13.13 -18.09 0.70
N ASP A 244 12.44 -17.68 -0.34
CA ASP A 244 11.20 -16.91 -0.23
C ASP A 244 10.09 -17.70 0.47
N PHE A 245 9.99 -18.99 0.19
CA PHE A 245 9.07 -19.89 0.88
C PHE A 245 9.39 -19.99 2.39
N LEU A 246 10.67 -20.08 2.77
CA LEU A 246 11.08 -20.10 4.17
C LEU A 246 10.79 -18.75 4.86
N HIS A 247 11.02 -17.63 4.18
CA HIS A 247 10.64 -16.31 4.71
C HIS A 247 9.12 -16.17 4.92
N PHE A 248 8.33 -16.67 3.99
CA PHE A 248 6.87 -16.70 4.09
C PHE A 248 6.41 -17.61 5.23
N LEU A 249 6.96 -18.81 5.33
CA LEU A 249 6.67 -19.73 6.45
C LEU A 249 7.03 -19.09 7.79
N GLY A 250 8.18 -18.42 7.87
CA GLY A 250 8.58 -17.65 9.04
C GLY A 250 7.59 -16.54 9.39
N ALA A 251 7.08 -15.81 8.41
CA ALA A 251 6.06 -14.78 8.62
C ALA A 251 4.76 -15.37 9.20
N MET A 252 4.35 -16.55 8.69
CA MET A 252 3.19 -17.29 9.20
C MET A 252 3.39 -17.82 10.62
N LEU A 253 4.61 -18.16 10.99
CA LEU A 253 4.92 -18.61 12.37
C LEU A 253 5.00 -17.42 13.34
N VAL A 254 5.62 -16.32 12.93
CA VAL A 254 5.83 -15.14 13.79
C VAL A 254 4.52 -14.41 14.06
N LEU A 255 3.78 -14.04 13.02
CA LEU A 255 2.58 -13.21 13.19
C LEU A 255 1.39 -14.02 13.73
N PRO A 256 0.70 -14.83 12.93
CA PRO A 256 -0.47 -15.53 13.45
C PRO A 256 -0.09 -16.63 14.44
N GLY A 257 1.11 -17.24 14.35
CA GLY A 257 1.53 -18.32 15.22
C GLY A 257 1.68 -17.88 16.68
N ILE A 258 2.38 -16.78 16.95
CA ILE A 258 2.53 -16.24 18.31
C ILE A 258 1.18 -15.86 18.89
N TYR A 259 0.33 -15.16 18.10
CA TYR A 259 -0.99 -14.74 18.57
C TYR A 259 -1.96 -15.92 18.75
N PHE A 260 -1.86 -16.97 17.95
CA PHE A 260 -2.60 -18.21 18.16
C PHE A 260 -2.23 -18.90 19.48
N VAL A 261 -0.93 -18.95 19.79
CA VAL A 261 -0.45 -19.49 21.07
C VAL A 261 -0.98 -18.65 22.23
N LEU A 262 -0.86 -17.32 22.16
CA LEU A 262 -1.39 -16.40 23.16
C LEU A 262 -2.92 -16.55 23.33
N TYR A 263 -3.68 -16.64 22.23
CA TYR A 263 -5.12 -16.88 22.24
C TYR A 263 -5.47 -18.16 22.99
N LYS A 264 -4.81 -19.25 22.62
CA LYS A 264 -5.09 -20.58 23.21
C LYS A 264 -4.73 -20.65 24.70
N PHE A 265 -3.58 -20.10 25.11
CA PHE A 265 -3.13 -20.12 26.49
C PHE A 265 -3.87 -19.11 27.39
N SER A 266 -4.27 -17.95 26.84
CA SER A 266 -4.99 -16.94 27.62
C SER A 266 -6.48 -17.18 27.73
N ARG A 267 -7.04 -18.19 27.07
CA ARG A 267 -8.49 -18.44 27.00
C ARG A 267 -9.27 -17.17 26.63
N GLU A 268 -8.83 -16.49 25.57
CA GLU A 268 -9.43 -15.25 25.04
C GLU A 268 -9.32 -14.01 25.94
N THR A 269 -8.57 -14.05 27.02
CA THR A 269 -8.46 -12.90 27.93
C THR A 269 -7.44 -11.84 27.47
N LEU A 270 -6.38 -12.23 26.74
CA LEU A 270 -5.33 -11.34 26.27
C LEU A 270 -5.49 -10.95 24.80
N VAL A 271 -5.95 -11.87 23.97
CA VAL A 271 -6.05 -11.70 22.50
C VAL A 271 -7.38 -12.28 22.02
N GLY A 272 -8.10 -11.53 21.21
CA GLY A 272 -9.35 -11.99 20.58
C GLY A 272 -9.07 -12.98 19.44
N GLY A 273 -10.00 -13.94 19.23
CA GLY A 273 -9.89 -14.90 18.12
C GLY A 273 -9.84 -14.24 16.73
N GLY A 274 -10.39 -13.04 16.57
CA GLY A 274 -10.33 -12.28 15.32
C GLY A 274 -8.94 -11.71 15.00
N ASP A 275 -8.15 -11.36 16.02
CA ASP A 275 -6.85 -10.73 15.83
C ASP A 275 -5.83 -11.67 15.18
N PHE A 276 -5.77 -12.94 15.62
CA PHE A 276 -4.87 -13.90 14.98
C PHE A 276 -5.29 -14.23 13.54
N ILE A 277 -6.60 -14.24 13.23
CA ILE A 277 -7.11 -14.44 11.87
C ILE A 277 -6.72 -13.24 10.99
N LEU A 278 -6.82 -12.02 11.52
CA LEU A 278 -6.37 -10.80 10.84
C LEU A 278 -4.87 -10.88 10.51
N LEU A 279 -4.06 -11.39 11.44
CA LEU A 279 -2.61 -11.52 11.27
C LEU A 279 -2.21 -12.54 10.20
N ILE A 280 -3.06 -13.52 9.86
CA ILE A 280 -2.85 -14.38 8.68
C ILE A 280 -2.82 -13.52 7.40
N SER A 281 -3.75 -12.59 7.27
CA SER A 281 -3.80 -11.67 6.13
C SER A 281 -2.59 -10.74 6.09
N VAL A 282 -2.15 -10.26 7.26
CA VAL A 282 -0.95 -9.42 7.37
C VAL A 282 0.31 -10.20 6.98
N ALA A 283 0.43 -11.45 7.41
CA ALA A 283 1.56 -12.32 7.04
C ALA A 283 1.61 -12.58 5.52
N LEU A 284 0.44 -12.77 4.87
CA LEU A 284 0.33 -12.88 3.41
C LEU A 284 0.76 -11.60 2.70
N LEU A 285 0.43 -10.43 3.23
CA LEU A 285 0.80 -9.15 2.64
C LEU A 285 2.30 -8.85 2.77
N LEU A 286 2.88 -9.13 3.93
CA LEU A 286 4.29 -8.87 4.21
C LEU A 286 5.21 -9.90 3.57
N GLY A 287 4.82 -11.19 3.57
CA GLY A 287 5.54 -12.29 2.93
C GLY A 287 6.93 -12.60 3.51
N ARG A 288 7.37 -11.91 4.58
CA ARG A 288 8.72 -12.04 5.17
C ARG A 288 8.64 -11.94 6.69
N TRP A 289 9.35 -12.83 7.38
CA TRP A 289 9.35 -12.90 8.84
C TRP A 289 9.99 -11.67 9.50
N GLU A 290 11.01 -11.06 8.87
CA GLU A 290 11.66 -9.84 9.36
C GLU A 290 10.67 -8.68 9.46
N LEU A 291 9.86 -8.50 8.42
CA LEU A 291 8.79 -7.50 8.40
C LEU A 291 7.71 -7.85 9.43
N GLY A 292 7.45 -9.15 9.63
CA GLY A 292 6.52 -9.65 10.65
C GLY A 292 6.94 -9.29 12.07
N VAL A 293 8.23 -9.40 12.41
CA VAL A 293 8.75 -8.99 13.71
C VAL A 293 8.59 -7.49 13.94
N ILE A 294 8.90 -6.69 12.91
CA ILE A 294 8.76 -5.22 12.97
C ILE A 294 7.29 -4.82 13.11
N GLU A 295 6.41 -5.45 12.35
CA GLU A 295 4.96 -5.22 12.44
C GLU A 295 4.45 -5.50 13.87
N LEU A 296 4.84 -6.63 14.43
CA LEU A 296 4.47 -7.04 15.78
C LEU A 296 4.98 -6.05 16.84
N GLY A 297 6.21 -5.56 16.71
CA GLY A 297 6.76 -4.51 17.57
C GLY A 297 6.00 -3.18 17.41
N LEU A 298 5.74 -2.78 16.19
CA LEU A 298 5.08 -1.52 15.86
C LEU A 298 3.61 -1.50 16.31
N SER A 299 2.86 -2.60 16.10
CA SER A 299 1.46 -2.70 16.54
C SER A 299 1.34 -2.59 18.05
N ASN A 300 2.21 -3.26 18.80
CA ASN A 300 2.27 -3.17 20.27
C ASN A 300 2.66 -1.76 20.73
N LEU A 301 3.66 -1.13 20.08
CA LEU A 301 4.09 0.23 20.37
C LEU A 301 2.95 1.24 20.16
N LEU A 302 2.27 1.15 19.02
CA LEU A 302 1.10 2.00 18.73
C LEU A 302 0.00 1.80 19.77
N ALA A 303 -0.32 0.55 20.11
CA ALA A 303 -1.30 0.25 21.15
C ALA A 303 -0.92 0.87 22.50
N ALA A 304 0.34 0.78 22.88
CA ALA A 304 0.84 1.37 24.14
C ALA A 304 0.76 2.89 24.13
N ILE A 305 1.17 3.56 23.05
CA ILE A 305 1.14 5.02 22.92
C ILE A 305 -0.30 5.54 22.98
N PHE A 306 -1.20 4.99 22.16
CA PHE A 306 -2.58 5.49 22.09
C PHE A 306 -3.41 5.17 23.33
N ASN A 307 -3.06 4.12 24.08
CA ASN A 307 -3.74 3.76 25.32
C ASN A 307 -2.95 4.11 26.59
N TYR A 308 -1.86 4.88 26.47
CA TYR A 308 -0.99 5.24 27.60
C TYR A 308 -1.75 5.77 28.83
N ARG A 309 -2.73 6.68 28.62
CA ARG A 309 -3.54 7.25 29.69
C ARG A 309 -4.38 6.22 30.44
N MET A 310 -4.86 5.20 29.74
CA MET A 310 -5.64 4.09 30.31
C MET A 310 -4.71 3.10 31.05
N LEU A 311 -3.54 2.85 30.49
CA LEU A 311 -2.54 1.96 31.09
C LEU A 311 -1.99 2.53 32.40
N LYS A 312 -1.81 3.87 32.47
CA LYS A 312 -1.32 4.57 33.67
C LYS A 312 -2.32 4.56 34.83
N ASN A 313 -3.62 4.46 34.58
CA ASN A 313 -4.65 4.57 35.60
C ASN A 313 -5.47 3.26 35.72
N PRO A 314 -5.09 2.31 36.61
CA PRO A 314 -5.72 0.98 36.71
C PRO A 314 -7.24 1.03 36.93
N LYS A 315 -7.76 2.12 37.57
CA LYS A 315 -9.19 2.28 37.85
C LYS A 315 -10.03 2.61 36.60
N ASN A 316 -9.39 3.08 35.51
CA ASN A 316 -10.05 3.48 34.25
C ASN A 316 -9.77 2.50 33.10
N ARG A 317 -9.36 1.27 33.38
CA ARG A 317 -9.12 0.26 32.34
C ARG A 317 -10.43 -0.12 31.68
N GLN A 318 -10.58 0.29 30.43
CA GLN A 318 -11.63 -0.19 29.53
C GLN A 318 -11.05 -1.13 28.49
N PRO A 319 -11.79 -2.15 28.05
CA PRO A 319 -11.34 -2.98 26.94
C PRO A 319 -11.19 -2.11 25.69
N PHE A 320 -10.12 -2.35 24.92
CA PHE A 320 -9.89 -1.67 23.64
C PHE A 320 -9.59 -2.71 22.55
N GLY A 321 -10.04 -2.41 21.34
CA GLY A 321 -9.75 -3.27 20.18
C GLY A 321 -8.29 -3.16 19.80
N PHE A 322 -7.66 -4.29 19.47
CA PHE A 322 -6.26 -4.34 19.07
C PHE A 322 -6.08 -4.26 17.54
N ALA A 323 -7.06 -4.70 16.77
CA ALA A 323 -7.05 -4.69 15.31
C ALA A 323 -6.68 -3.33 14.67
N PRO A 324 -7.11 -2.15 15.18
CA PRO A 324 -6.69 -0.86 14.65
C PRO A 324 -5.17 -0.67 14.60
N TYR A 325 -4.46 -1.15 15.62
CA TYR A 325 -3.01 -1.01 15.72
C TYR A 325 -2.27 -1.98 14.79
N ILE A 326 -2.76 -3.23 14.67
CA ILE A 326 -2.29 -4.20 13.67
C ILE A 326 -2.42 -3.63 12.26
N ILE A 327 -3.58 -3.08 11.91
CA ILE A 327 -3.86 -2.56 10.57
C ILE A 327 -2.96 -1.36 10.24
N LEU A 328 -2.82 -0.41 11.17
CA LEU A 328 -1.96 0.75 10.98
C LEU A 328 -0.48 0.35 10.89
N ALA A 329 -0.03 -0.56 11.75
CA ALA A 329 1.33 -1.09 11.71
C ALA A 329 1.62 -1.80 10.38
N CYS A 330 0.69 -2.63 9.90
CA CYS A 330 0.80 -3.30 8.60
C CYS A 330 0.96 -2.30 7.45
N MET A 331 0.13 -1.25 7.40
CA MET A 331 0.21 -0.23 6.35
C MET A 331 1.55 0.52 6.38
N ILE A 332 2.05 0.88 7.56
CA ILE A 332 3.35 1.53 7.74
C ILE A 332 4.48 0.58 7.32
N THR A 333 4.46 -0.67 7.78
CA THR A 333 5.50 -1.67 7.47
C THR A 333 5.54 -1.99 5.97
N LEU A 334 4.38 -2.11 5.32
CA LEU A 334 4.30 -2.28 3.86
C LEU A 334 4.83 -1.08 3.10
N PHE A 335 4.55 0.12 3.58
CA PHE A 335 5.04 1.33 2.93
C PHE A 335 6.56 1.45 3.00
N PHE A 336 7.14 1.18 4.15
CA PHE A 336 8.59 1.26 4.38
C PHE A 336 9.34 -0.06 4.21
N GLN A 337 8.72 -1.08 3.57
CA GLN A 337 9.30 -2.42 3.49
C GLN A 337 10.71 -2.47 2.86
N THR A 338 10.97 -1.66 1.82
CA THR A 338 12.28 -1.63 1.15
C THR A 338 13.35 -0.97 2.02
N GLU A 339 13.01 0.09 2.71
CA GLU A 339 13.88 0.82 3.62
C GLU A 339 14.22 -0.04 4.86
N ILE A 340 13.21 -0.68 5.42
CA ILE A 340 13.34 -1.60 6.54
C ILE A 340 14.27 -2.76 6.17
N LEU A 341 14.04 -3.41 5.04
CA LEU A 341 14.88 -4.53 4.60
C LEU A 341 16.32 -4.10 4.33
N ARG A 342 16.54 -2.92 3.76
CA ARG A 342 17.89 -2.37 3.61
C ARG A 342 18.60 -2.19 4.94
N LEU A 343 17.90 -1.65 5.95
CA LEU A 343 18.47 -1.48 7.28
C LEU A 343 18.80 -2.81 7.96
N VAL A 344 17.90 -3.79 7.87
CA VAL A 344 18.11 -5.13 8.43
C VAL A 344 19.30 -5.84 7.77
N PHE A 345 19.47 -5.72 6.44
CA PHE A 345 20.58 -6.36 5.72
C PHE A 345 21.90 -5.58 5.77
N LEU A 346 21.89 -4.29 6.12
CA LEU A 346 23.14 -3.55 6.39
C LEU A 346 23.76 -3.90 7.75
N VAL A 347 22.98 -4.50 8.65
CA VAL A 347 23.46 -4.94 9.98
C VAL A 347 23.99 -6.37 9.93
N TYR A 348 23.74 -7.10 8.84
CA TYR A 348 24.27 -8.44 8.56
C TYR A 348 25.13 -8.43 7.30
#